data_5f0ae5677d84998ff78e7987ae10a947
#
_entry.id   5f0ae5677d84998ff78e7987ae10a947
#
_cell.length_a   1.000
_cell.length_b   1.000
_cell.length_c   1.000
_cell.angle_alpha   90.00
_cell.angle_beta   90.00
_cell.angle_gamma   90.00
#
_symmetry.space_group_name_H-M   'P 1'
#
loop_
_entity.id
_entity.type
_entity.pdbx_description
1 polymer ?
#
loop_
_entity_poly.entity_id
_entity_poly.type
_entity_poly.pdbx_seq_one_letter_code
_entity_poly.pdbx_strand_id
1 'polypeptide(L)'
;MKALSLVPKPKPADKAIIEPGGLPSIHIPAAIRVGSVPYLNARPLTRFIASPIAKLEPKKLAAELRAGKLDVALVPLMEVLESPANTYRIVDELAIGSERAVYSVYLNYSVPLAKIKTVALDPASKTSVELARVILGKFHRLKPRYVAPGEPADAQLLIGDPAITHRQAHPEQNYLDLATAWREHTGLPFVFAVWAVRLPYWKARSLAGQLRTAGRLGLSWRDAIAHTPFERQYLTEHLCYDLGPRQKKAIEKFAETRVQTERLATTPKLSYI
;
A
#
# COMPACT_ATOMS: atom_id res chain seq x y z
N MET A 1 -29.88 17.32 -18.12
CA MET A 1 -29.83 17.36 -16.65
C MET A 1 -29.56 15.94 -16.17
N LYS A 2 -28.32 15.59 -15.78
CA LYS A 2 -27.95 14.29 -15.22
C LYS A 2 -27.96 14.41 -13.70
N ALA A 3 -28.71 13.53 -13.05
CA ALA A 3 -28.88 13.47 -11.61
C ALA A 3 -27.55 13.23 -10.90
N LEU A 4 -27.21 14.10 -9.94
CA LEU A 4 -26.14 13.90 -8.98
C LEU A 4 -26.52 12.70 -8.09
N SER A 5 -25.71 11.64 -8.14
CA SER A 5 -25.78 10.50 -7.23
C SER A 5 -25.49 10.98 -5.82
N LEU A 6 -26.50 10.90 -4.96
CA LEU A 6 -26.40 11.18 -3.52
C LEU A 6 -25.49 10.14 -2.87
N VAL A 7 -24.35 10.59 -2.37
CA VAL A 7 -23.48 9.81 -1.48
C VAL A 7 -24.30 9.49 -0.20
N PRO A 8 -24.43 8.22 0.21
CA PRO A 8 -25.20 7.87 1.40
C PRO A 8 -24.55 8.48 2.66
N LYS A 9 -25.38 9.13 3.49
CA LYS A 9 -24.95 9.66 4.80
C LYS A 9 -24.42 8.51 5.66
N PRO A 10 -23.26 8.69 6.35
CA PRO A 10 -22.71 7.69 7.21
C PRO A 10 -23.65 7.38 8.40
N LYS A 11 -23.81 6.06 8.70
CA LYS A 11 -24.49 5.61 9.92
C LYS A 11 -23.72 6.11 11.16
N PRO A 12 -24.41 6.51 12.25
CA PRO A 12 -23.76 6.96 13.47
C PRO A 12 -23.17 5.78 14.24
N ALA A 13 -21.90 5.53 14.05
CA ALA A 13 -21.12 4.68 14.94
C ALA A 13 -19.65 5.12 14.88
N ASP A 14 -19.17 5.50 16.01
CA ASP A 14 -17.85 5.97 16.42
C ASP A 14 -17.74 7.51 16.53
N LYS A 15 -17.87 7.96 17.79
CA LYS A 15 -17.76 9.37 18.15
C LYS A 15 -16.32 9.84 17.90
N ALA A 16 -16.12 10.65 16.83
CA ALA A 16 -14.97 11.50 16.77
C ALA A 16 -15.05 12.52 17.92
N ILE A 17 -14.09 12.54 18.80
CA ILE A 17 -13.98 13.57 19.84
C ILE A 17 -13.44 14.82 19.16
N ILE A 18 -14.28 15.85 19.06
CA ILE A 18 -13.85 17.18 18.59
C ILE A 18 -13.47 17.94 19.86
N GLU A 19 -12.19 18.18 20.06
CA GLU A 19 -11.72 19.12 21.07
C GLU A 19 -12.18 20.54 20.68
N PRO A 20 -12.54 21.43 21.61
CA PRO A 20 -12.94 22.81 21.32
C PRO A 20 -11.86 23.52 20.50
N GLY A 21 -12.09 23.80 19.23
CA GLY A 21 -11.15 24.46 18.32
C GLY A 21 -10.13 23.52 17.64
N GLY A 22 -10.19 22.20 17.83
CA GLY A 22 -9.27 21.22 17.28
C GLY A 22 -9.81 20.45 16.07
N LEU A 23 -8.90 19.85 15.30
CA LEU A 23 -9.24 18.89 14.24
C LEU A 23 -9.84 17.63 14.88
N PRO A 24 -10.82 16.96 14.22
CA PRO A 24 -11.35 15.68 14.72
C PRO A 24 -10.21 14.66 14.86
N SER A 25 -10.20 13.91 15.96
CA SER A 25 -9.19 12.89 16.20
C SER A 25 -9.83 11.59 16.69
N ILE A 26 -9.21 10.48 16.33
CA ILE A 26 -9.63 9.13 16.71
C ILE A 26 -8.61 8.57 17.70
N HIS A 27 -9.07 8.30 18.91
CA HIS A 27 -8.24 7.71 19.96
C HIS A 27 -8.33 6.18 19.90
N ILE A 28 -7.21 5.54 19.63
CA ILE A 28 -7.04 4.10 19.77
C ILE A 28 -6.58 3.83 21.21
N PRO A 29 -7.13 2.84 21.91
CA PRO A 29 -6.74 2.51 23.28
C PRO A 29 -5.21 2.37 23.43
N ALA A 30 -4.62 2.97 24.46
CA ALA A 30 -3.16 2.99 24.67
C ALA A 30 -2.52 1.60 24.78
N ALA A 31 -3.31 0.58 25.12
CA ALA A 31 -2.86 -0.81 25.13
C ALA A 31 -2.69 -1.41 23.73
N ILE A 32 -3.12 -0.72 22.65
CA ILE A 32 -3.01 -1.17 21.27
C ILE A 32 -1.84 -0.45 20.59
N ARG A 33 -0.85 -1.21 20.16
CA ARG A 33 0.37 -0.71 19.52
C ARG A 33 0.15 -0.65 18.01
N VAL A 34 0.16 0.58 17.48
CA VAL A 34 -0.11 0.89 16.07
C VAL A 34 1.20 1.18 15.34
N GLY A 35 1.34 0.63 14.14
CA GLY A 35 2.49 0.89 13.27
C GLY A 35 2.09 1.38 11.88
N SER A 36 2.92 2.24 11.28
CA SER A 36 2.76 2.70 9.90
C SER A 36 4.12 3.06 9.30
N VAL A 37 4.17 3.17 7.97
CA VAL A 37 5.34 3.73 7.28
C VAL A 37 5.38 5.26 7.42
N PRO A 38 6.57 5.89 7.32
CA PRO A 38 6.71 7.35 7.41
C PRO A 38 6.32 8.10 6.12
N TYR A 39 5.97 7.38 5.04
CA TYR A 39 5.79 7.93 3.71
C TYR A 39 4.51 8.76 3.52
N LEU A 40 4.54 9.66 2.54
CA LEU A 40 3.43 10.52 2.14
C LEU A 40 2.13 9.75 1.89
N ASN A 41 2.21 8.58 1.23
CA ASN A 41 1.06 7.75 0.91
C ASN A 41 0.27 7.25 2.13
N ALA A 42 0.89 7.16 3.31
CA ALA A 42 0.22 6.72 4.53
C ALA A 42 -0.42 7.89 5.32
N ARG A 43 -0.10 9.15 5.00
CA ARG A 43 -0.60 10.31 5.75
C ARG A 43 -2.11 10.37 5.85
N PRO A 44 -2.92 10.17 4.76
CA PRO A 44 -4.37 10.20 4.87
C PRO A 44 -4.93 9.13 5.82
N LEU A 45 -4.31 7.96 5.87
CA LEU A 45 -4.79 6.86 6.72
C LEU A 45 -4.38 7.00 8.20
N THR A 46 -3.45 7.92 8.52
CA THR A 46 -2.86 8.03 9.86
C THR A 46 -3.05 9.40 10.51
N ARG A 47 -3.36 10.45 9.74
CA ARG A 47 -3.37 11.85 10.20
C ARG A 47 -4.31 12.11 11.36
N PHE A 48 -5.44 11.43 11.40
CA PHE A 48 -6.48 11.61 12.41
C PHE A 48 -6.47 10.54 13.50
N ILE A 49 -5.41 9.75 13.61
CA ILE A 49 -5.17 8.88 14.75
C ILE A 49 -4.37 9.68 15.81
N ALA A 50 -5.00 9.99 16.94
CA ALA A 50 -4.38 10.74 18.02
C ALA A 50 -3.37 9.92 18.84
N SER A 51 -3.52 8.58 18.84
CA SER A 51 -2.64 7.68 19.57
C SER A 51 -1.25 7.59 18.92
N PRO A 52 -0.18 7.31 19.69
CA PRO A 52 1.16 7.13 19.14
C PRO A 52 1.22 6.06 18.06
N ILE A 53 1.86 6.37 16.93
CA ILE A 53 2.07 5.44 15.81
C ILE A 53 3.57 5.23 15.63
N ALA A 54 4.04 4.00 15.72
CA ALA A 54 5.41 3.64 15.40
C ALA A 54 5.65 3.81 13.88
N LYS A 55 6.45 4.79 13.50
CA LYS A 55 6.84 5.05 12.10
C LYS A 55 8.09 4.26 11.76
N LEU A 56 7.96 3.23 10.95
CA LEU A 56 9.03 2.29 10.61
C LEU A 56 9.06 2.03 9.10
N GLU A 57 10.25 1.72 8.58
CA GLU A 57 10.39 1.24 7.22
C GLU A 57 9.58 -0.06 6.99
N PRO A 58 9.05 -0.32 5.80
CA PRO A 58 8.11 -1.41 5.55
C PRO A 58 8.58 -2.79 6.02
N LYS A 59 9.87 -3.12 5.79
CA LYS A 59 10.47 -4.39 6.21
C LYS A 59 10.49 -4.53 7.74
N LYS A 60 10.90 -3.46 8.45
CA LYS A 60 10.94 -3.44 9.92
C LYS A 60 9.54 -3.46 10.50
N LEU A 61 8.61 -2.72 9.91
CA LEU A 61 7.21 -2.68 10.31
C LEU A 61 6.55 -4.07 10.25
N ALA A 62 6.75 -4.80 9.16
CA ALA A 62 6.28 -6.17 9.00
C ALA A 62 6.91 -7.13 10.04
N ALA A 63 8.23 -6.99 10.31
CA ALA A 63 8.91 -7.79 11.32
C ALA A 63 8.38 -7.54 12.73
N GLU A 64 8.14 -6.28 13.12
CA GLU A 64 7.59 -5.91 14.44
C GLU A 64 6.15 -6.41 14.62
N LEU A 65 5.32 -6.35 13.58
CA LEU A 65 3.97 -6.92 13.60
C LEU A 65 4.01 -8.44 13.76
N ARG A 66 4.88 -9.13 13.00
CA ARG A 66 5.05 -10.59 13.06
C ARG A 66 5.56 -11.04 14.43
N ALA A 67 6.47 -10.30 15.02
CA ALA A 67 6.99 -10.55 16.36
C ALA A 67 5.98 -10.24 17.49
N GLY A 68 4.79 -9.68 17.18
CA GLY A 68 3.79 -9.29 18.17
C GLY A 68 4.18 -8.08 18.99
N LYS A 69 5.14 -7.26 18.53
CA LYS A 69 5.49 -5.97 19.10
C LYS A 69 4.53 -4.86 18.66
N LEU A 70 3.79 -5.08 17.57
CA LEU A 70 2.67 -4.29 17.11
C LEU A 70 1.41 -5.16 17.08
N ASP A 71 0.27 -4.56 17.33
CA ASP A 71 -1.04 -5.21 17.31
C ASP A 71 -1.77 -4.98 16.00
N VAL A 72 -1.47 -3.86 15.34
CA VAL A 72 -1.95 -3.48 14.01
C VAL A 72 -0.89 -2.65 13.30
N ALA A 73 -0.72 -2.88 12.00
CA ALA A 73 0.19 -2.08 11.19
C ALA A 73 -0.26 -1.99 9.72
N LEU A 74 0.08 -0.86 9.08
CA LEU A 74 -0.10 -0.64 7.66
C LEU A 74 1.10 -1.25 6.92
N VAL A 75 1.01 -2.54 6.59
CA VAL A 75 2.13 -3.35 6.08
C VAL A 75 2.02 -3.61 4.57
N PRO A 76 3.15 -3.92 3.90
CA PRO A 76 3.12 -4.41 2.54
C PRO A 76 2.20 -5.64 2.41
N LEU A 77 1.43 -5.71 1.32
CA LEU A 77 0.47 -6.79 1.06
C LEU A 77 1.10 -8.19 1.20
N MET A 78 2.35 -8.32 0.78
CA MET A 78 3.07 -9.60 0.86
C MET A 78 3.22 -10.15 2.27
N GLU A 79 3.23 -9.30 3.30
CA GLU A 79 3.26 -9.76 4.70
C GLU A 79 2.03 -10.62 5.02
N VAL A 80 0.87 -10.22 4.49
CA VAL A 80 -0.38 -10.97 4.72
C VAL A 80 -0.47 -12.20 3.81
N LEU A 81 -0.04 -12.08 2.54
CA LEU A 81 -0.11 -13.19 1.60
C LEU A 81 0.79 -14.38 1.94
N GLU A 82 1.91 -14.15 2.61
CA GLU A 82 2.85 -15.21 3.00
C GLU A 82 2.68 -15.68 4.43
N SER A 83 1.82 -15.03 5.21
CA SER A 83 1.57 -15.45 6.58
C SER A 83 0.66 -16.68 6.63
N PRO A 84 0.83 -17.55 7.63
CA PRO A 84 -0.10 -18.65 7.86
C PRO A 84 -1.55 -18.16 7.95
N ALA A 85 -2.49 -18.98 7.53
CA ALA A 85 -3.91 -18.66 7.57
C ALA A 85 -4.33 -18.20 8.98
N ASN A 86 -5.20 -17.20 9.04
CA ASN A 86 -5.73 -16.62 10.28
C ASN A 86 -4.69 -15.88 11.16
N THR A 87 -3.45 -15.69 10.72
CA THR A 87 -2.46 -14.85 11.45
C THR A 87 -2.93 -13.40 11.55
N TYR A 88 -3.44 -12.87 10.44
CA TYR A 88 -3.91 -11.49 10.36
C TYR A 88 -5.35 -11.40 9.89
N ARG A 89 -6.00 -10.29 10.27
CA ARG A 89 -7.23 -9.81 9.65
C ARG A 89 -6.94 -8.49 8.96
N ILE A 90 -7.38 -8.37 7.72
CA ILE A 90 -7.24 -7.14 6.94
C ILE A 90 -8.41 -6.23 7.31
N VAL A 91 -8.13 -4.99 7.66
CA VAL A 91 -9.17 -3.97 7.80
C VAL A 91 -9.80 -3.72 6.44
N ASP A 92 -11.08 -4.02 6.33
CA ASP A 92 -11.83 -3.84 5.10
C ASP A 92 -11.99 -2.36 4.72
N GLU A 93 -12.31 -2.08 3.49
CA GLU A 93 -12.55 -0.77 2.89
C GLU A 93 -11.32 0.13 2.73
N LEU A 94 -10.19 -0.15 3.38
CA LEU A 94 -8.99 0.69 3.34
C LEU A 94 -7.74 -0.08 2.89
N ALA A 95 -7.02 0.51 1.93
CA ALA A 95 -5.72 0.02 1.45
C ALA A 95 -4.87 1.19 0.95
N ILE A 96 -3.63 0.92 0.59
CA ILE A 96 -2.83 1.78 -0.29
C ILE A 96 -2.66 1.03 -1.61
N GLY A 97 -3.23 1.56 -2.66
CA GLY A 97 -3.20 1.00 -4.00
C GLY A 97 -3.14 2.07 -5.07
N SER A 98 -3.30 1.64 -6.32
CA SER A 98 -3.46 2.53 -7.47
C SER A 98 -4.35 1.89 -8.53
N GLU A 99 -5.20 2.71 -9.12
CA GLU A 99 -6.03 2.32 -10.27
C GLU A 99 -5.27 2.44 -11.60
N ARG A 100 -4.22 3.24 -11.62
CA ARG A 100 -3.42 3.56 -12.82
C ARG A 100 -1.95 3.64 -12.47
N ALA A 101 -1.27 4.71 -12.85
CA ALA A 101 0.11 4.97 -12.47
C ALA A 101 0.21 5.33 -10.98
N VAL A 102 1.02 4.60 -10.22
CA VAL A 102 1.24 4.89 -8.80
C VAL A 102 2.26 6.00 -8.59
N TYR A 103 3.08 6.29 -9.58
CA TYR A 103 4.16 7.28 -9.58
C TYR A 103 5.33 6.99 -8.64
N SER A 104 5.09 6.39 -7.50
CA SER A 104 6.06 6.13 -6.43
C SER A 104 6.55 4.69 -6.33
N VAL A 105 6.22 3.82 -7.30
CA VAL A 105 6.73 2.44 -7.39
C VAL A 105 6.99 2.10 -8.85
N TYR A 106 8.26 2.09 -9.24
CA TYR A 106 8.64 1.91 -10.63
C TYR A 106 10.04 1.31 -10.79
N LEU A 107 10.30 0.77 -11.97
CA LEU A 107 11.67 0.48 -12.42
C LEU A 107 12.18 1.69 -13.22
N ASN A 108 13.30 2.26 -12.78
CA ASN A 108 14.11 3.14 -13.60
C ASN A 108 15.08 2.28 -14.40
N TYR A 109 15.25 2.52 -15.70
CA TYR A 109 16.11 1.70 -16.54
C TYR A 109 16.88 2.51 -17.60
N SER A 110 18.11 2.07 -17.88
CA SER A 110 19.06 2.78 -18.77
C SER A 110 19.23 2.11 -20.15
N VAL A 111 18.66 0.92 -20.33
CA VAL A 111 18.70 0.14 -21.59
C VAL A 111 17.28 -0.10 -22.10
N PRO A 112 17.03 -0.43 -23.37
CA PRO A 112 15.70 -0.81 -23.83
C PRO A 112 15.10 -1.92 -22.93
N LEU A 113 13.82 -1.83 -22.57
CA LEU A 113 13.16 -2.72 -21.61
C LEU A 113 13.40 -4.20 -21.92
N ALA A 114 13.32 -4.58 -23.20
CA ALA A 114 13.56 -5.96 -23.65
C ALA A 114 15.03 -6.44 -23.50
N LYS A 115 15.95 -5.52 -23.21
CA LYS A 115 17.39 -5.82 -23.05
C LYS A 115 17.85 -5.80 -21.60
N ILE A 116 16.95 -5.62 -20.64
CA ILE A 116 17.29 -5.64 -19.21
C ILE A 116 17.80 -7.03 -18.83
N LYS A 117 19.04 -7.11 -18.35
CA LYS A 117 19.70 -8.33 -17.87
C LYS A 117 19.95 -8.31 -16.37
N THR A 118 20.02 -7.13 -15.76
CA THR A 118 20.28 -6.94 -14.33
C THR A 118 19.30 -5.95 -13.73
N VAL A 119 18.78 -6.25 -12.54
CA VAL A 119 17.83 -5.39 -11.82
C VAL A 119 18.24 -5.27 -10.36
N ALA A 120 18.54 -4.07 -9.91
CA ALA A 120 18.74 -3.77 -8.50
C ALA A 120 17.37 -3.65 -7.81
N LEU A 121 17.13 -4.50 -6.80
CA LEU A 121 15.87 -4.53 -6.07
C LEU A 121 16.02 -3.89 -4.69
N ASP A 122 15.18 -2.90 -4.39
CA ASP A 122 15.05 -2.35 -3.05
C ASP A 122 14.28 -3.33 -2.14
N PRO A 123 14.92 -3.94 -1.14
CA PRO A 123 14.29 -4.90 -0.25
C PRO A 123 13.34 -4.26 0.77
N ALA A 124 13.18 -2.94 0.78
CA ALA A 124 12.33 -2.23 1.73
C ALA A 124 10.85 -2.62 1.59
N SER A 125 10.37 -2.90 0.36
CA SER A 125 9.00 -3.36 0.12
C SER A 125 8.95 -4.67 -0.63
N LYS A 126 8.68 -5.76 0.09
CA LYS A 126 8.52 -7.09 -0.50
C LYS A 126 7.43 -7.16 -1.57
N THR A 127 6.32 -6.42 -1.40
CA THR A 127 5.24 -6.37 -2.39
C THR A 127 5.73 -5.81 -3.72
N SER A 128 6.47 -4.70 -3.69
CA SER A 128 7.01 -4.06 -4.90
C SER A 128 8.06 -4.92 -5.59
N VAL A 129 8.91 -5.59 -4.82
CA VAL A 129 9.89 -6.56 -5.34
C VAL A 129 9.19 -7.70 -6.08
N GLU A 130 8.17 -8.30 -5.48
CA GLU A 130 7.46 -9.42 -6.09
C GLU A 130 6.62 -8.99 -7.30
N LEU A 131 6.05 -7.77 -7.26
CA LEU A 131 5.36 -7.19 -8.41
C LEU A 131 6.34 -6.98 -9.59
N ALA A 132 7.52 -6.41 -9.34
CA ALA A 132 8.55 -6.23 -10.37
C ALA A 132 8.96 -7.57 -11.00
N ARG A 133 9.13 -8.61 -10.19
CA ARG A 133 9.45 -9.97 -10.67
C ARG A 133 8.34 -10.57 -11.53
N VAL A 134 7.08 -10.39 -11.15
CA VAL A 134 5.92 -10.84 -11.94
C VAL A 134 5.87 -10.08 -13.28
N ILE A 135 6.02 -8.77 -13.25
CA ILE A 135 5.97 -7.94 -14.46
C ILE A 135 7.09 -8.33 -15.43
N LEU A 136 8.33 -8.34 -14.96
CA LEU A 136 9.48 -8.69 -15.82
C LEU A 136 9.41 -10.15 -16.28
N GLY A 137 9.19 -11.09 -15.37
CA GLY A 137 9.26 -12.52 -15.67
C GLY A 137 8.06 -13.03 -16.46
N LYS A 138 6.84 -12.75 -15.99
CA LYS A 138 5.63 -13.31 -16.60
C LYS A 138 5.14 -12.47 -17.77
N PHE A 139 5.11 -11.15 -17.63
CA PHE A 139 4.49 -10.30 -18.65
C PHE A 139 5.48 -9.93 -19.77
N HIS A 140 6.71 -9.54 -19.42
CA HIS A 140 7.74 -9.24 -20.41
C HIS A 140 8.62 -10.43 -20.79
N ARG A 141 8.46 -11.59 -20.12
CA ARG A 141 9.23 -12.84 -20.39
C ARG A 141 10.75 -12.66 -20.23
N LEU A 142 11.17 -11.73 -19.38
CA LEU A 142 12.57 -11.48 -19.07
C LEU A 142 13.02 -12.35 -17.90
N LYS A 143 14.31 -12.71 -17.87
CA LYS A 143 14.94 -13.47 -16.79
C LYS A 143 16.18 -12.71 -16.27
N PRO A 144 16.00 -11.49 -15.71
CA PRO A 144 17.14 -10.71 -15.27
C PRO A 144 17.77 -11.35 -14.02
N ARG A 145 19.07 -11.13 -13.85
CA ARG A 145 19.74 -11.35 -12.56
C ARG A 145 19.38 -10.21 -11.62
N TYR A 146 18.94 -10.56 -10.42
CA TYR A 146 18.62 -9.59 -9.39
C TYR A 146 19.83 -9.34 -8.51
N VAL A 147 20.15 -8.07 -8.27
CA VAL A 147 21.31 -7.62 -7.51
C VAL A 147 20.89 -6.74 -6.33
N ALA A 148 21.80 -6.50 -5.39
CA ALA A 148 21.55 -5.63 -4.25
C ALA A 148 21.46 -4.16 -4.65
N PRO A 149 20.79 -3.30 -3.85
CA PRO A 149 20.79 -1.85 -4.06
C PRO A 149 22.24 -1.31 -4.09
N GLY A 150 22.50 -0.41 -5.03
CA GLY A 150 23.82 0.20 -5.22
C GLY A 150 24.81 -0.59 -6.09
N GLU A 151 24.50 -1.84 -6.45
CA GLU A 151 25.26 -2.54 -7.47
C GLU A 151 24.90 -2.02 -8.87
N PRO A 152 25.85 -2.01 -9.82
CA PRO A 152 25.58 -1.67 -11.21
C PRO A 152 24.49 -2.57 -11.80
N ALA A 153 23.45 -1.96 -12.38
CA ALA A 153 22.32 -2.69 -12.96
C ALA A 153 21.70 -1.93 -14.12
N ASP A 154 21.11 -2.65 -15.07
CA ASP A 154 20.38 -2.07 -16.21
C ASP A 154 19.08 -1.39 -15.77
N ALA A 155 18.50 -1.84 -14.65
CA ALA A 155 17.32 -1.24 -14.05
C ALA A 155 17.41 -1.26 -12.51
N GLN A 156 16.70 -0.31 -11.87
CA GLN A 156 16.62 -0.20 -10.43
C GLN A 156 15.15 -0.04 -10.00
N LEU A 157 14.72 -0.82 -9.01
CA LEU A 157 13.43 -0.63 -8.35
C LEU A 157 13.53 0.50 -7.33
N LEU A 158 12.66 1.50 -7.48
CA LEU A 158 12.53 2.61 -6.54
C LEU A 158 11.11 2.64 -5.97
N ILE A 159 10.99 2.96 -4.67
CA ILE A 159 9.72 2.99 -3.95
C ILE A 159 9.58 4.18 -3.02
N GLY A 160 8.33 4.58 -2.74
CA GLY A 160 7.96 5.59 -1.74
C GLY A 160 8.45 7.00 -2.05
N ASP A 161 8.66 7.79 -1.02
CA ASP A 161 9.07 9.19 -1.15
C ASP A 161 10.44 9.35 -1.86
N PRO A 162 11.45 8.47 -1.66
CA PRO A 162 12.67 8.49 -2.46
C PRO A 162 12.42 8.32 -3.97
N ALA A 163 11.46 7.46 -4.36
CA ALA A 163 11.11 7.30 -5.77
C ALA A 163 10.49 8.57 -6.34
N ILE A 164 9.62 9.25 -5.58
CA ILE A 164 9.03 10.53 -5.99
C ILE A 164 10.12 11.56 -6.22
N THR A 165 11.02 11.74 -5.25
CA THR A 165 12.13 12.70 -5.32
C THR A 165 13.05 12.42 -6.52
N HIS A 166 13.40 11.14 -6.73
CA HIS A 166 14.24 10.73 -7.85
C HIS A 166 13.57 11.04 -9.19
N ARG A 167 12.30 10.69 -9.36
CA ARG A 167 11.57 10.92 -10.61
C ARG A 167 11.38 12.40 -10.93
N GLN A 168 11.19 13.24 -9.92
CA GLN A 168 11.11 14.69 -10.09
C GLN A 168 12.45 15.31 -10.48
N ALA A 169 13.55 14.78 -9.94
CA ALA A 169 14.90 15.25 -10.25
C ALA A 169 15.39 14.80 -11.64
N HIS A 170 14.85 13.72 -12.19
CA HIS A 170 15.29 13.09 -13.44
C HIS A 170 14.12 12.78 -14.39
N PRO A 171 13.30 13.77 -14.79
CA PRO A 171 12.09 13.54 -15.60
C PRO A 171 12.38 12.95 -16.99
N GLU A 172 13.61 13.07 -17.47
CA GLU A 172 14.10 12.60 -18.78
C GLU A 172 14.39 11.09 -18.81
N GLN A 173 14.51 10.44 -17.67
CA GLN A 173 14.86 9.02 -17.61
C GLN A 173 13.67 8.11 -17.96
N ASN A 174 13.98 6.84 -18.26
CA ASN A 174 12.95 5.85 -18.57
C ASN A 174 12.39 5.21 -17.30
N TYR A 175 11.07 5.19 -17.22
CA TYR A 175 10.34 4.65 -16.06
C TYR A 175 9.31 3.63 -16.50
N LEU A 176 9.30 2.45 -15.87
CA LEU A 176 8.20 1.49 -15.94
C LEU A 176 7.44 1.53 -14.61
N ASP A 177 6.31 2.23 -14.58
CA ASP A 177 5.42 2.27 -13.43
C ASP A 177 4.77 0.89 -13.24
N LEU A 178 4.96 0.30 -12.06
CA LEU A 178 4.56 -1.09 -11.84
C LEU A 178 3.04 -1.26 -11.73
N ALA A 179 2.30 -0.25 -11.26
CA ALA A 179 0.84 -0.32 -11.22
C ALA A 179 0.24 -0.20 -12.63
N THR A 180 0.80 0.67 -13.48
CA THR A 180 0.44 0.77 -14.90
C THR A 180 0.68 -0.55 -15.60
N ALA A 181 1.88 -1.12 -15.49
CA ALA A 181 2.24 -2.38 -16.13
C ALA A 181 1.34 -3.54 -15.65
N TRP A 182 1.02 -3.62 -14.36
CA TRP A 182 0.08 -4.58 -13.82
C TRP A 182 -1.30 -4.44 -14.44
N ARG A 183 -1.82 -3.22 -14.51
CA ARG A 183 -3.14 -2.94 -15.07
C ARG A 183 -3.24 -3.27 -16.55
N GLU A 184 -2.24 -2.93 -17.34
CA GLU A 184 -2.20 -3.23 -18.78
C GLU A 184 -2.34 -4.73 -19.06
N HIS A 185 -1.76 -5.58 -18.21
CA HIS A 185 -1.78 -7.03 -18.37
C HIS A 185 -2.97 -7.72 -17.71
N THR A 186 -3.60 -7.10 -16.72
CA THR A 186 -4.66 -7.75 -15.92
C THR A 186 -6.02 -7.05 -15.97
N GLY A 187 -6.06 -5.78 -16.37
CA GLY A 187 -7.25 -4.93 -16.29
C GLY A 187 -7.64 -4.51 -14.87
N LEU A 188 -6.84 -4.90 -13.86
CA LEU A 188 -7.13 -4.70 -12.44
C LEU A 188 -6.25 -3.62 -11.81
N PRO A 189 -6.71 -2.94 -10.74
CA PRO A 189 -5.85 -2.09 -9.90
C PRO A 189 -4.76 -2.90 -9.23
N PHE A 190 -3.81 -2.23 -8.55
CA PHE A 190 -2.85 -2.92 -7.70
C PHE A 190 -2.93 -2.42 -6.25
N VAL A 191 -2.82 -3.34 -5.29
CA VAL A 191 -2.82 -3.04 -3.85
C VAL A 191 -1.41 -3.28 -3.30
N PHE A 192 -0.80 -2.23 -2.76
CA PHE A 192 0.57 -2.28 -2.24
C PHE A 192 0.63 -2.58 -0.75
N ALA A 193 -0.27 -2.00 0.04
CA ALA A 193 -0.29 -2.14 1.49
C ALA A 193 -1.71 -2.18 2.05
N VAL A 194 -1.87 -2.87 3.17
CA VAL A 194 -3.13 -3.03 3.90
C VAL A 194 -2.91 -2.87 5.40
N TRP A 195 -3.94 -2.44 6.12
CA TRP A 195 -3.95 -2.54 7.56
C TRP A 195 -4.13 -4.02 7.97
N ALA A 196 -3.12 -4.61 8.59
CA ALA A 196 -3.14 -5.97 9.13
C ALA A 196 -3.25 -5.94 10.65
N VAL A 197 -4.24 -6.65 11.19
CA VAL A 197 -4.56 -6.71 12.63
C VAL A 197 -4.25 -8.09 13.17
N ARG A 198 -3.51 -8.16 14.27
CA ARG A 198 -3.12 -9.41 14.97
C ARG A 198 -3.84 -9.60 16.29
N LEU A 199 -5.00 -9.04 16.47
CA LEU A 199 -5.80 -9.15 17.70
C LEU A 199 -6.92 -10.20 17.58
N PRO A 200 -7.44 -10.72 18.71
CA PRO A 200 -8.67 -11.50 18.71
C PRO A 200 -9.82 -10.75 18.03
N TYR A 201 -10.74 -11.49 17.42
CA TYR A 201 -11.79 -10.95 16.54
C TYR A 201 -12.55 -9.75 17.15
N TRP A 202 -12.99 -9.85 18.40
CA TRP A 202 -13.77 -8.81 19.04
C TRP A 202 -13.01 -7.49 19.25
N LYS A 203 -11.72 -7.55 19.61
CA LYS A 203 -10.83 -6.38 19.65
C LYS A 203 -10.51 -5.84 18.27
N ALA A 204 -10.25 -6.72 17.32
CA ALA A 204 -9.95 -6.36 15.95
C ALA A 204 -11.11 -5.62 15.27
N ARG A 205 -12.37 -6.04 15.52
CA ARG A 205 -13.56 -5.39 14.95
C ARG A 205 -13.73 -3.96 15.41
N SER A 206 -13.57 -3.68 16.71
CA SER A 206 -13.65 -2.32 17.25
C SER A 206 -12.53 -1.44 16.67
N LEU A 207 -11.28 -1.95 16.66
CA LEU A 207 -10.13 -1.24 16.11
C LEU A 207 -10.30 -0.97 14.62
N ALA A 208 -10.83 -1.92 13.84
CA ALA A 208 -11.08 -1.73 12.42
C ALA A 208 -12.07 -0.58 12.16
N GLY A 209 -13.12 -0.45 12.99
CA GLY A 209 -14.03 0.69 12.95
C GLY A 209 -13.32 2.02 13.17
N GLN A 210 -12.47 2.10 14.20
CA GLN A 210 -11.68 3.30 14.49
C GLN A 210 -10.72 3.66 13.34
N LEU A 211 -10.02 2.67 12.77
CA LEU A 211 -9.12 2.89 11.63
C LEU A 211 -9.87 3.34 10.37
N ARG A 212 -11.05 2.76 10.09
CA ARG A 212 -11.90 3.22 8.98
C ARG A 212 -12.37 4.67 9.18
N THR A 213 -12.78 5.02 10.38
CA THR A 213 -13.20 6.40 10.69
C THR A 213 -12.03 7.38 10.51
N ALA A 214 -10.84 7.06 11.06
CA ALA A 214 -9.64 7.88 10.89
C ALA A 214 -9.25 8.01 9.42
N GLY A 215 -9.27 6.90 8.66
CA GLY A 215 -8.98 6.87 7.24
C GLY A 215 -9.96 7.71 6.42
N ARG A 216 -11.27 7.57 6.63
CA ARG A 216 -12.30 8.37 5.94
C ARG A 216 -12.13 9.88 6.21
N LEU A 217 -11.84 10.27 7.45
CA LEU A 217 -11.51 11.65 7.79
C LEU A 217 -10.28 12.12 7.00
N GLY A 218 -9.18 11.36 7.03
CA GLY A 218 -7.97 11.72 6.29
C GLY A 218 -8.19 11.80 4.78
N LEU A 219 -9.01 10.93 4.22
CA LEU A 219 -9.36 10.97 2.80
C LEU A 219 -10.22 12.18 2.43
N SER A 220 -11.13 12.63 3.30
CA SER A 220 -11.89 13.85 3.08
C SER A 220 -11.05 15.13 3.24
N TRP A 221 -9.91 15.05 3.91
CA TRP A 221 -8.99 16.16 4.16
C TRP A 221 -7.69 16.08 3.33
N ARG A 222 -7.64 15.27 2.27
CA ARG A 222 -6.42 15.07 1.46
C ARG A 222 -5.80 16.38 0.97
N ASP A 223 -6.64 17.33 0.56
CA ASP A 223 -6.18 18.65 0.10
C ASP A 223 -5.47 19.45 1.20
N ALA A 224 -5.95 19.37 2.44
CA ALA A 224 -5.34 20.03 3.59
C ALA A 224 -4.12 19.26 4.15
N ILE A 225 -4.02 17.95 3.88
CA ILE A 225 -2.87 17.12 4.24
C ILE A 225 -1.69 17.36 3.30
N ALA A 226 -1.97 17.69 2.04
CA ALA A 226 -0.96 17.99 1.03
C ALA A 226 -0.35 19.38 1.24
N HIS A 227 0.98 19.45 1.21
CA HIS A 227 1.72 20.72 1.39
C HIS A 227 2.15 21.35 0.06
N THR A 228 2.13 20.57 -1.03
CA THR A 228 2.51 21.04 -2.38
C THR A 228 1.45 20.64 -3.41
N PRO A 229 1.38 21.30 -4.59
CA PRO A 229 0.52 20.88 -5.68
C PRO A 229 0.76 19.42 -6.11
N PHE A 230 2.03 18.99 -6.14
CA PHE A 230 2.39 17.61 -6.46
C PHE A 230 1.86 16.64 -5.40
N GLU A 231 2.04 16.91 -4.09
CA GLU A 231 1.50 16.05 -3.03
C GLU A 231 -0.01 15.89 -3.14
N ARG A 232 -0.72 16.97 -3.48
CA ARG A 232 -2.17 16.94 -3.72
C ARG A 232 -2.50 16.00 -4.88
N GLN A 233 -1.88 16.20 -6.04
CA GLN A 233 -2.08 15.34 -7.20
C GLN A 233 -1.76 13.88 -6.88
N TYR A 234 -0.65 13.63 -6.21
CA TYR A 234 -0.24 12.29 -5.83
C TYR A 234 -1.28 11.60 -4.94
N LEU A 235 -1.77 12.27 -3.89
CA LEU A 235 -2.74 11.72 -2.95
C LEU A 235 -4.15 11.55 -3.54
N THR A 236 -4.51 12.31 -4.58
CA THR A 236 -5.87 12.31 -5.15
C THR A 236 -5.99 11.56 -6.47
N GLU A 237 -4.94 11.54 -7.31
CA GLU A 237 -5.01 10.99 -8.66
C GLU A 237 -4.17 9.70 -8.84
N HIS A 238 -3.02 9.60 -8.15
CA HIS A 238 -2.13 8.45 -8.28
C HIS A 238 -2.46 7.33 -7.29
N LEU A 239 -3.01 7.66 -6.14
CA LEU A 239 -3.35 6.69 -5.11
C LEU A 239 -4.84 6.38 -5.05
N CYS A 240 -5.14 5.11 -4.84
CA CYS A 240 -6.45 4.59 -4.49
C CYS A 240 -6.38 4.02 -3.07
N TYR A 241 -7.29 4.46 -2.23
CA TYR A 241 -7.34 4.02 -0.84
C TYR A 241 -8.47 3.03 -0.55
N ASP A 242 -9.29 2.74 -1.54
CA ASP A 242 -10.39 1.79 -1.41
C ASP A 242 -9.90 0.35 -1.43
N LEU A 243 -10.52 -0.49 -0.61
CA LEU A 243 -10.37 -1.94 -0.63
C LEU A 243 -11.73 -2.59 -0.97
N GLY A 244 -12.26 -2.23 -2.13
CA GLY A 244 -13.53 -2.75 -2.64
C GLY A 244 -13.37 -4.09 -3.40
N PRO A 245 -14.45 -4.56 -4.05
CA PRO A 245 -14.44 -5.84 -4.77
C PRO A 245 -13.36 -5.95 -5.85
N ARG A 246 -13.07 -4.86 -6.60
CA ARG A 246 -12.03 -4.86 -7.63
C ARG A 246 -10.63 -4.99 -7.05
N GLN A 247 -10.36 -4.32 -5.93
CA GLN A 247 -9.08 -4.39 -5.22
C GLN A 247 -8.88 -5.77 -4.60
N LYS A 248 -9.92 -6.37 -4.02
CA LYS A 248 -9.88 -7.75 -3.50
C LYS A 248 -9.60 -8.76 -4.63
N LYS A 249 -10.28 -8.63 -5.78
CA LYS A 249 -9.99 -9.42 -6.98
C LYS A 249 -8.56 -9.24 -7.48
N ALA A 250 -8.01 -8.03 -7.39
CA ALA A 250 -6.61 -7.76 -7.74
C ALA A 250 -5.63 -8.46 -6.79
N ILE A 251 -5.91 -8.49 -5.49
CA ILE A 251 -5.12 -9.22 -4.49
C ILE A 251 -5.14 -10.72 -4.79
N GLU A 252 -6.32 -11.30 -5.06
CA GLU A 252 -6.47 -12.71 -5.44
C GLU A 252 -5.69 -13.02 -6.72
N LYS A 253 -5.84 -12.18 -7.75
CA LYS A 253 -5.10 -12.34 -9.02
C LYS A 253 -3.59 -12.28 -8.85
N PHE A 254 -3.10 -11.39 -7.98
CA PHE A 254 -1.68 -11.31 -7.67
C PHE A 254 -1.19 -12.56 -6.95
N ALA A 255 -1.93 -13.04 -5.94
CA ALA A 255 -1.60 -14.29 -5.23
C ALA A 255 -1.58 -15.50 -6.18
N GLU A 256 -2.62 -15.68 -7.02
CA GLU A 256 -2.67 -16.72 -8.05
C GLU A 256 -1.48 -16.66 -9.02
N THR A 257 -1.12 -15.44 -9.45
CA THR A 257 0.02 -15.23 -10.35
C THR A 257 1.33 -15.66 -9.70
N ARG A 258 1.48 -15.42 -8.40
CA ARG A 258 2.66 -15.84 -7.65
C ARG A 258 2.71 -17.36 -7.43
N VAL A 259 1.57 -18.01 -7.26
CA VAL A 259 1.49 -19.48 -7.24
C VAL A 259 1.92 -20.04 -8.59
N GLN A 260 1.40 -19.52 -9.70
CA GLN A 260 1.78 -19.93 -11.05
C GLN A 260 3.26 -19.72 -11.40
N THR A 261 3.93 -18.82 -10.72
CA THR A 261 5.36 -18.56 -10.87
C THR A 261 6.21 -19.21 -9.77
N GLU A 262 5.64 -20.17 -9.01
CA GLU A 262 6.29 -20.93 -7.93
C GLU A 262 6.88 -20.06 -6.80
N ARG A 263 6.30 -18.88 -6.60
CA ARG A 263 6.77 -17.90 -5.60
C ARG A 263 5.85 -17.80 -4.38
N LEU A 264 4.75 -18.53 -4.41
CA LEU A 264 3.82 -18.74 -3.31
C LEU A 264 3.30 -20.18 -3.42
N ALA A 265 3.26 -20.90 -2.32
CA ALA A 265 2.88 -22.32 -2.33
C ALA A 265 1.41 -22.53 -2.71
N THR A 266 0.52 -21.69 -2.16
CA THR A 266 -0.92 -21.74 -2.40
C THR A 266 -1.51 -20.33 -2.32
N THR A 267 -2.66 -20.12 -2.96
CA THR A 267 -3.41 -18.87 -2.80
C THR A 267 -3.98 -18.81 -1.36
N PRO A 268 -3.60 -17.80 -0.54
CA PRO A 268 -4.04 -17.76 0.84
C PRO A 268 -5.51 -17.36 0.95
N LYS A 269 -6.23 -17.95 1.90
CA LYS A 269 -7.57 -17.49 2.28
C LYS A 269 -7.42 -16.26 3.19
N LEU A 270 -7.79 -15.09 2.70
CA LEU A 270 -7.71 -13.84 3.44
C LEU A 270 -8.96 -13.62 4.29
N SER A 271 -8.77 -13.03 5.47
CA SER A 271 -9.84 -12.68 6.40
C SER A 271 -9.94 -11.16 6.49
N TYR A 272 -11.10 -10.63 6.16
CA TYR A 272 -11.43 -9.20 6.23
C TYR A 272 -12.30 -8.89 7.45
N ILE A 273 -12.17 -7.68 8.01
CA ILE A 273 -12.90 -7.25 9.21
C ILE A 273 -13.34 -5.79 9.10
#